data_088d5f95121c6a78e1fba4f953b697ed
#
_entry.id   088d5f95121c6a78e1fba4f953b697ed
#
_cell.length_a   1.000
_cell.length_b   1.000
_cell.length_c   1.000
_cell.angle_alpha   90.00
_cell.angle_beta   90.00
_cell.angle_gamma   90.00
#
_symmetry.space_group_name_H-M   'P 1'
#
loop_
_entity.id
_entity.type
_entity.pdbx_description
1 polymer ?
#
loop_
_entity_poly.entity_id
_entity_poly.type
_entity_poly.pdbx_seq_one_letter_code
_entity_poly.pdbx_strand_id
1 'polypeptide(L)'
;MSACCNTVFIAESDVSLPVTEIRPIASHTGEIFDPAGAFDVNPVVWKELVDGGIAVRGRRISAWEVDAQPEVLRPWIQTNLREYWAPLAAQLRDRPPQNSKALLHRLLTSPRGLTAGTVSWCVLGPARMHRTLMTGEIVGKEEAGRHALNAFPQHAPITEVALAKLRGARIPSAPSRQQWRELTASAMEDIIAVALD
;
A
#
# COMPACT_ATOMS: atom_id res chain seq x y z
N MET A 1 -6.87 19.93 1.82
CA MET A 1 -6.23 18.63 1.52
C MET A 1 -5.70 18.70 0.11
N SER A 2 -4.42 18.53 -0.11
CA SER A 2 -3.86 18.38 -1.47
C SER A 2 -4.35 17.03 -2.00
N ALA A 3 -5.02 17.02 -3.14
CA ALA A 3 -5.33 15.78 -3.84
C ALA A 3 -4.01 15.21 -4.36
N CYS A 4 -3.59 14.07 -3.84
CA CYS A 4 -2.44 13.34 -4.36
C CYS A 4 -2.96 12.35 -5.40
N CYS A 5 -2.60 12.57 -6.66
CA CYS A 5 -2.89 11.64 -7.74
C CYS A 5 -1.57 10.97 -8.14
N ASN A 6 -1.49 9.66 -7.96
CA ASN A 6 -0.42 8.89 -8.55
C ASN A 6 -0.77 8.66 -10.02
N THR A 7 0.20 8.89 -10.90
CA THR A 7 -0.01 8.82 -12.35
C THR A 7 1.19 8.11 -12.97
N VAL A 8 0.92 7.23 -13.91
CA VAL A 8 1.93 6.63 -14.78
C VAL A 8 1.62 6.95 -16.23
N PHE A 9 2.63 7.21 -17.02
CA PHE A 9 2.55 7.45 -18.45
C PHE A 9 3.19 6.27 -19.17
N ILE A 10 2.40 5.64 -20.05
CA ILE A 10 2.84 4.53 -20.90
C ILE A 10 2.53 4.87 -22.36
N ALA A 11 3.24 4.24 -23.30
CA ALA A 11 2.91 4.37 -24.70
C ALA A 11 1.58 3.64 -25.00
N GLU A 12 0.79 4.18 -25.93
CA GLU A 12 -0.47 3.53 -26.36
C GLU A 12 -0.21 2.13 -26.93
N SER A 13 0.91 1.96 -27.63
CA SER A 13 1.34 0.66 -28.15
C SER A 13 1.58 -0.41 -27.08
N ASP A 14 1.87 0.02 -25.85
CA ASP A 14 2.27 -0.88 -24.78
C ASP A 14 1.10 -1.29 -23.87
N VAL A 15 -0.09 -0.70 -24.08
CA VAL A 15 -1.27 -0.97 -23.26
C VAL A 15 -1.67 -2.45 -23.25
N SER A 16 -1.46 -3.15 -24.38
CA SER A 16 -1.79 -4.57 -24.56
C SER A 16 -0.62 -5.52 -24.24
N LEU A 17 0.51 -5.00 -23.79
CA LEU A 17 1.60 -5.84 -23.32
C LEU A 17 1.28 -6.43 -21.94
N PRO A 18 1.83 -7.60 -21.62
CA PRO A 18 1.85 -8.10 -20.25
C PRO A 18 2.35 -7.02 -19.27
N VAL A 19 1.70 -6.83 -18.14
CA VAL A 19 2.06 -5.74 -17.20
C VAL A 19 3.53 -5.78 -16.77
N THR A 20 4.13 -6.97 -16.76
CA THR A 20 5.55 -7.16 -16.41
C THR A 20 6.52 -6.72 -17.53
N GLU A 21 6.03 -6.51 -18.75
CA GLU A 21 6.81 -6.09 -19.91
C GLU A 21 6.64 -4.60 -20.22
N ILE A 22 5.64 -3.94 -19.64
CA ILE A 22 5.37 -2.52 -19.88
C ILE A 22 6.51 -1.68 -19.32
N ARG A 23 7.04 -0.79 -20.16
CA ARG A 23 8.05 0.20 -19.77
C ARG A 23 7.40 1.57 -19.67
N PRO A 24 7.31 2.13 -18.46
CA PRO A 24 6.73 3.45 -18.29
C PRO A 24 7.61 4.52 -18.93
N ILE A 25 6.96 5.55 -19.49
CA ILE A 25 7.64 6.73 -20.00
C ILE A 25 8.03 7.66 -18.84
N ALA A 26 7.12 7.82 -17.88
CA ALA A 26 7.30 8.64 -16.69
C ALA A 26 6.26 8.31 -15.64
N SER A 27 6.47 8.77 -14.41
CA SER A 27 5.46 8.72 -13.35
C SER A 27 5.40 10.03 -12.57
N HIS A 28 4.29 10.25 -11.90
CA HIS A 28 4.12 11.35 -10.96
C HIS A 28 3.47 10.81 -9.68
N THR A 29 4.18 10.90 -8.56
CA THR A 29 3.72 10.42 -7.27
C THR A 29 3.77 11.55 -6.24
N GLY A 30 2.62 12.00 -5.80
CA GLY A 30 2.53 13.17 -4.94
C GLY A 30 3.02 14.43 -5.66
N GLU A 31 4.13 15.02 -5.21
CA GLU A 31 4.77 16.20 -5.81
C GLU A 31 6.02 15.85 -6.63
N ILE A 32 6.33 14.56 -6.79
CA ILE A 32 7.55 14.08 -7.44
C ILE A 32 7.22 13.59 -8.85
N PHE A 33 7.81 14.23 -9.84
CA PHE A 33 7.85 13.73 -11.22
C PHE A 33 9.14 12.92 -11.41
N ASP A 34 8.99 11.68 -11.89
CA ASP A 34 10.10 10.80 -12.22
C ASP A 34 10.05 10.46 -13.72
N PRO A 35 11.02 10.92 -14.51
CA PRO A 35 11.05 10.67 -15.95
C PRO A 35 11.44 9.23 -16.32
N ALA A 36 11.83 8.40 -15.36
CA ALA A 36 12.23 7.01 -15.58
C ALA A 36 11.50 6.02 -14.65
N GLY A 37 10.69 6.52 -13.71
CA GLY A 37 10.06 5.72 -12.68
C GLY A 37 8.65 5.29 -13.03
N ALA A 38 8.24 4.14 -12.49
CA ALA A 38 6.82 3.77 -12.42
C ALA A 38 6.58 2.67 -11.40
N PHE A 39 6.50 3.06 -10.17
CA PHE A 39 6.02 2.16 -9.12
C PHE A 39 4.63 1.60 -9.42
N ASP A 40 3.78 2.39 -10.07
CA ASP A 40 2.39 2.03 -10.34
C ASP A 40 2.18 1.11 -11.56
N VAL A 41 3.23 0.72 -12.31
CA VAL A 41 3.16 -0.36 -13.30
C VAL A 41 3.38 -1.68 -12.58
N ASN A 42 2.31 -2.30 -12.13
CA ASN A 42 2.36 -3.55 -11.40
C ASN A 42 1.03 -4.32 -11.49
N PRO A 43 1.01 -5.63 -11.21
CA PRO A 43 -0.18 -6.47 -11.36
C PRO A 43 -1.39 -6.02 -10.51
N VAL A 44 -1.16 -5.39 -9.35
CA VAL A 44 -2.25 -4.88 -8.51
C VAL A 44 -2.98 -3.73 -9.19
N VAL A 45 -2.24 -2.73 -9.69
CA VAL A 45 -2.82 -1.57 -10.37
C VAL A 45 -3.47 -1.96 -11.68
N TRP A 46 -2.86 -2.90 -12.45
CA TRP A 46 -3.46 -3.42 -13.69
C TRP A 46 -4.75 -4.20 -13.44
N LYS A 47 -4.80 -4.98 -12.38
CA LYS A 47 -6.06 -5.62 -11.98
C LYS A 47 -7.11 -4.59 -11.56
N GLU A 48 -6.76 -3.56 -10.78
CA GLU A 48 -7.68 -2.46 -10.46
C GLU A 48 -8.20 -1.76 -11.73
N LEU A 49 -7.32 -1.57 -12.73
CA LEU A 49 -7.69 -0.97 -14.01
C LEU A 49 -8.69 -1.83 -14.77
N VAL A 50 -8.47 -3.14 -14.84
CA VAL A 50 -9.36 -4.09 -15.54
C VAL A 50 -10.70 -4.24 -14.80
N ASP A 51 -10.67 -4.38 -13.47
CA ASP A 51 -11.87 -4.65 -12.67
C ASP A 51 -12.79 -3.43 -12.54
N GLY A 52 -12.23 -2.23 -12.49
CA GLY A 52 -13.02 -1.01 -12.18
C GLY A 52 -12.47 0.29 -12.75
N GLY A 53 -11.58 0.22 -13.73
CA GLY A 53 -10.98 1.41 -14.35
C GLY A 53 -12.01 2.31 -15.02
N ILE A 54 -11.88 3.61 -14.81
CA ILE A 54 -12.77 4.64 -15.37
C ILE A 54 -12.02 5.43 -16.45
N ALA A 55 -12.50 5.38 -17.67
CA ALA A 55 -11.98 6.21 -18.74
C ALA A 55 -12.48 7.66 -18.58
N VAL A 56 -11.60 8.56 -18.15
CA VAL A 56 -11.91 9.99 -18.05
C VAL A 56 -11.90 10.64 -19.44
N ARG A 57 -11.03 10.16 -20.33
CA ARG A 57 -10.89 10.62 -21.71
C ARG A 57 -10.41 9.48 -22.60
N GLY A 58 -10.88 9.45 -23.84
CA GLY A 58 -10.47 8.43 -24.82
C GLY A 58 -11.33 7.17 -24.78
N ARG A 59 -10.73 6.05 -25.12
CA ARG A 59 -11.42 4.74 -25.18
C ARG A 59 -11.72 4.24 -23.77
N ARG A 60 -12.81 3.48 -23.62
CA ARG A 60 -13.10 2.75 -22.37
C ARG A 60 -12.06 1.66 -22.15
N ILE A 61 -11.77 1.34 -20.89
CA ILE A 61 -10.78 0.29 -20.53
C ILE A 61 -11.14 -1.05 -21.21
N SER A 62 -12.43 -1.41 -21.25
CA SER A 62 -12.92 -2.63 -21.91
C SER A 62 -12.71 -2.67 -23.44
N ALA A 63 -12.31 -1.55 -24.05
CA ALA A 63 -11.98 -1.49 -25.47
C ALA A 63 -10.48 -1.68 -25.76
N TRP A 64 -9.70 -1.88 -24.69
CA TRP A 64 -8.28 -2.20 -24.73
C TRP A 64 -8.10 -3.67 -24.33
N GLU A 65 -7.18 -4.35 -24.96
CA GLU A 65 -6.77 -5.71 -24.58
C GLU A 65 -5.72 -5.61 -23.45
N VAL A 66 -6.16 -5.20 -22.24
CA VAL A 66 -5.27 -5.01 -21.10
C VAL A 66 -4.96 -6.36 -20.46
N ASP A 67 -3.69 -6.77 -20.48
CA ASP A 67 -3.24 -7.99 -19.80
C ASP A 67 -2.71 -7.69 -18.40
N ALA A 68 -3.52 -7.94 -17.40
CA ALA A 68 -3.18 -7.78 -15.99
C ALA A 68 -2.37 -8.95 -15.42
N GLN A 69 -2.16 -10.01 -16.20
CA GLN A 69 -1.44 -11.23 -15.79
C GLN A 69 -1.88 -11.74 -14.41
N PRO A 70 -3.12 -12.22 -14.24
CA PRO A 70 -3.66 -12.61 -12.94
C PRO A 70 -2.81 -13.69 -12.23
N GLU A 71 -2.09 -14.50 -12.98
CA GLU A 71 -1.19 -15.55 -12.46
C GLU A 71 0.03 -14.99 -11.74
N VAL A 72 0.50 -13.78 -12.09
CA VAL A 72 1.64 -13.14 -11.41
C VAL A 72 1.23 -12.30 -10.21
N LEU A 73 -0.06 -12.04 -10.01
CA LEU A 73 -0.56 -11.19 -8.92
C LEU A 73 -0.15 -11.73 -7.55
N ARG A 74 -0.41 -13.01 -7.28
CA ARG A 74 -0.06 -13.65 -6.00
C ARG A 74 1.45 -13.63 -5.75
N PRO A 75 2.32 -14.11 -6.66
CA PRO A 75 3.77 -14.02 -6.50
C PRO A 75 4.26 -12.58 -6.28
N TRP A 76 3.72 -11.62 -7.03
CA TRP A 76 4.10 -10.22 -6.88
C TRP A 76 3.76 -9.68 -5.49
N ILE A 77 2.54 -9.95 -4.98
CA ILE A 77 2.13 -9.52 -3.64
C ILE A 77 3.03 -10.15 -2.57
N GLN A 78 3.33 -11.44 -2.67
CA GLN A 78 4.22 -12.13 -1.72
C GLN A 78 5.64 -11.54 -1.73
N THR A 79 6.18 -11.22 -2.91
CA THR A 79 7.48 -10.55 -3.04
C THR A 79 7.43 -9.15 -2.40
N ASN A 80 6.38 -8.38 -2.68
CA ASN A 80 6.23 -7.04 -2.08
C ASN A 80 6.10 -7.08 -0.55
N LEU A 81 5.40 -8.08 0.00
CA LEU A 81 5.33 -8.28 1.45
C LEU A 81 6.71 -8.61 2.05
N ARG A 82 7.52 -9.44 1.38
CA ARG A 82 8.86 -9.84 1.88
C ARG A 82 9.90 -8.72 1.72
N GLU A 83 9.90 -8.03 0.59
CA GLU A 83 10.99 -7.12 0.21
C GLU A 83 10.74 -5.66 0.60
N TYR A 84 9.46 -5.27 0.73
CA TYR A 84 9.10 -3.90 1.06
C TYR A 84 8.49 -3.77 2.47
N TRP A 85 7.43 -4.53 2.76
CA TRP A 85 6.69 -4.36 4.02
C TRP A 85 7.39 -5.00 5.23
N ALA A 86 7.99 -6.19 5.10
CA ALA A 86 8.69 -6.83 6.21
C ALA A 86 9.94 -6.06 6.67
N PRO A 87 10.81 -5.54 5.80
CA PRO A 87 11.89 -4.66 6.21
C PRO A 87 11.41 -3.37 6.88
N LEU A 88 10.26 -2.84 6.46
CA LEU A 88 9.66 -1.67 7.06
C LEU A 88 9.15 -1.95 8.48
N ALA A 89 8.51 -3.09 8.70
CA ALA A 89 8.09 -3.53 10.04
C ALA A 89 9.29 -3.69 10.98
N ALA A 90 10.38 -4.31 10.52
CA ALA A 90 11.63 -4.44 11.26
C ALA A 90 12.22 -3.06 11.62
N GLN A 91 12.23 -2.11 10.68
CA GLN A 91 12.69 -0.73 10.97
C GLN A 91 11.82 -0.01 12.01
N LEU A 92 10.53 -0.30 12.05
CA LEU A 92 9.65 0.22 13.10
C LEU A 92 10.00 -0.36 14.46
N ARG A 93 10.38 -1.63 14.54
CA ARG A 93 10.76 -2.29 15.78
C ARG A 93 12.12 -1.83 16.30
N ASP A 94 13.15 -1.81 15.44
CA ASP A 94 14.55 -1.71 15.85
C ASP A 94 15.09 -0.27 15.99
N ARG A 95 14.30 0.78 15.77
CA ARG A 95 14.79 2.18 15.73
C ARG A 95 16.09 2.29 14.92
N PRO A 96 16.02 2.44 13.61
CA PRO A 96 17.23 2.49 12.78
C PRO A 96 18.14 3.66 13.18
N PRO A 97 19.46 3.54 12.96
CA PRO A 97 20.44 4.56 13.30
C PRO A 97 20.12 5.90 12.62
N GLN A 98 20.42 7.00 13.31
CA GLN A 98 20.03 8.38 12.94
C GLN A 98 20.57 8.89 11.60
N ASN A 99 21.38 8.13 10.88
CA ASN A 99 22.11 8.56 9.68
C ASN A 99 21.49 8.13 8.34
N SER A 100 20.30 7.54 8.33
CA SER A 100 19.64 7.15 7.08
C SER A 100 18.95 8.35 6.41
N LYS A 101 19.30 8.62 5.14
CA LYS A 101 18.83 9.79 4.36
C LYS A 101 17.43 9.62 3.75
N ALA A 102 16.77 8.49 3.91
CA ALA A 102 15.47 8.23 3.29
C ALA A 102 14.34 9.03 3.96
N LEU A 103 13.47 9.66 3.17
CA LEU A 103 12.28 10.38 3.63
C LEU A 103 11.41 9.50 4.54
N LEU A 104 11.29 8.23 4.19
CA LEU A 104 10.59 7.21 4.95
C LEU A 104 11.19 7.04 6.36
N HIS A 105 12.51 6.98 6.45
CA HIS A 105 13.25 6.92 7.70
C HIS A 105 12.93 8.12 8.61
N ARG A 106 12.85 9.35 8.08
CA ARG A 106 12.47 10.55 8.85
C ARG A 106 11.05 10.44 9.43
N LEU A 107 10.10 9.87 8.68
CA LEU A 107 8.74 9.65 9.14
C LEU A 107 8.68 8.60 10.26
N LEU A 108 9.50 7.55 10.16
CA LEU A 108 9.55 6.45 11.13
C LEU A 108 10.35 6.81 12.39
N THR A 109 11.32 7.72 12.30
CA THR A 109 12.23 8.08 13.41
C THR A 109 11.92 9.42 14.06
N SER A 110 10.80 10.05 13.72
CA SER A 110 10.40 11.32 14.33
C SER A 110 10.46 11.23 15.87
N PRO A 111 11.13 12.18 16.56
CA PRO A 111 11.15 12.24 18.03
C PRO A 111 9.76 12.35 18.64
N ARG A 112 8.80 12.85 17.86
CA ARG A 112 7.38 13.00 18.25
C ARG A 112 6.56 11.72 18.09
N GLY A 113 7.20 10.60 17.72
CA GLY A 113 6.52 9.33 17.44
C GLY A 113 5.88 9.25 16.03
N LEU A 114 5.19 8.16 15.76
CA LEU A 114 4.50 7.98 14.48
C LEU A 114 3.34 8.96 14.32
N THR A 115 3.09 9.38 13.08
CA THR A 115 1.86 10.10 12.74
C THR A 115 0.72 9.09 12.51
N ALA A 116 -0.52 9.51 12.72
CA ALA A 116 -1.67 8.66 12.39
C ALA A 116 -1.73 8.31 10.89
N GLY A 117 -1.19 9.18 10.02
CA GLY A 117 -1.03 8.89 8.59
C GLY A 117 -0.06 7.74 8.33
N THR A 118 1.08 7.73 9.02
CA THR A 118 2.06 6.63 8.95
C THR A 118 1.45 5.33 9.48
N VAL A 119 0.74 5.36 10.62
CA VAL A 119 0.03 4.21 11.15
C VAL A 119 -0.98 3.67 10.13
N SER A 120 -1.81 4.55 9.56
CA SER A 120 -2.81 4.16 8.56
C SER A 120 -2.17 3.48 7.35
N TRP A 121 -1.06 4.01 6.87
CA TRP A 121 -0.36 3.43 5.73
C TRP A 121 0.29 2.08 6.06
N CYS A 122 0.97 1.97 7.20
CA CYS A 122 1.67 0.77 7.64
C CYS A 122 0.73 -0.39 7.98
N VAL A 123 -0.43 -0.13 8.60
CA VAL A 123 -1.38 -1.18 8.97
C VAL A 123 -2.25 -1.60 7.79
N LEU A 124 -2.78 -0.62 7.05
CA LEU A 124 -3.76 -0.91 5.99
C LEU A 124 -3.11 -1.41 4.69
N GLY A 125 -1.82 -1.13 4.45
CA GLY A 125 -1.09 -1.64 3.29
C GLY A 125 -0.99 -3.17 3.29
N PRO A 126 -0.32 -3.78 4.27
CA PRO A 126 -0.26 -5.24 4.41
C PRO A 126 -1.63 -5.90 4.53
N ALA A 127 -2.59 -5.26 5.22
CA ALA A 127 -3.96 -5.78 5.35
C ALA A 127 -4.68 -5.90 3.99
N ARG A 128 -4.48 -4.92 3.06
CA ARG A 128 -4.98 -5.03 1.69
C ARG A 128 -4.39 -6.25 0.98
N MET A 129 -3.08 -6.43 1.09
CA MET A 129 -2.38 -7.53 0.44
C MET A 129 -2.80 -8.88 1.00
N HIS A 130 -2.93 -9.00 2.32
CA HIS A 130 -3.47 -10.21 2.94
C HIS A 130 -4.89 -10.52 2.42
N ARG A 131 -5.79 -9.53 2.39
CA ARG A 131 -7.15 -9.70 1.86
C ARG A 131 -7.12 -10.16 0.40
N THR A 132 -6.28 -9.54 -0.45
CA THR A 132 -6.15 -9.93 -1.85
C THR A 132 -5.63 -11.35 -2.01
N LEU A 133 -4.65 -11.79 -1.21
CA LEU A 133 -4.14 -13.16 -1.24
C LEU A 133 -5.23 -14.19 -0.85
N MET A 134 -6.11 -13.82 0.10
CA MET A 134 -7.20 -14.69 0.56
C MET A 134 -8.35 -14.81 -0.44
N THR A 135 -8.65 -13.76 -1.21
CA THR A 135 -9.89 -13.69 -2.01
C THR A 135 -9.66 -13.47 -3.50
N GLY A 136 -8.47 -13.06 -3.91
CA GLY A 136 -8.18 -12.61 -5.27
C GLY A 136 -8.74 -11.22 -5.60
N GLU A 137 -9.46 -10.57 -4.69
CA GLU A 137 -10.07 -9.26 -4.90
C GLU A 137 -9.15 -8.13 -4.44
N ILE A 138 -9.05 -7.07 -5.22
CA ILE A 138 -8.40 -5.84 -4.79
C ILE A 138 -9.43 -4.99 -4.04
N VAL A 139 -9.10 -4.62 -2.81
CA VAL A 139 -9.99 -3.86 -1.93
C VAL A 139 -9.41 -2.50 -1.55
N GLY A 140 -10.27 -1.54 -1.25
CA GLY A 140 -9.87 -0.25 -0.70
C GLY A 140 -9.35 -0.35 0.74
N LYS A 141 -8.65 0.68 1.21
CA LYS A 141 -8.09 0.72 2.58
C LYS A 141 -9.15 0.60 3.68
N GLU A 142 -10.35 1.10 3.44
CA GLU A 142 -11.47 1.01 4.38
C GLU A 142 -11.89 -0.45 4.61
N GLU A 143 -12.05 -1.19 3.54
CA GLU A 143 -12.42 -2.61 3.60
C GLU A 143 -11.27 -3.46 4.14
N ALA A 144 -10.03 -3.17 3.75
CA ALA A 144 -8.85 -3.81 4.32
C ALA A 144 -8.76 -3.62 5.84
N GLY A 145 -9.11 -2.44 6.34
CA GLY A 145 -9.15 -2.19 7.78
C GLY A 145 -10.25 -2.99 8.49
N ARG A 146 -11.45 -3.09 7.89
CA ARG A 146 -12.51 -3.96 8.42
C ARG A 146 -12.11 -5.42 8.41
N HIS A 147 -11.46 -5.87 7.34
CA HIS A 147 -10.89 -7.22 7.27
C HIS A 147 -9.87 -7.44 8.39
N ALA A 148 -8.94 -6.49 8.60
CA ALA A 148 -7.93 -6.60 9.65
C ALA A 148 -8.54 -6.68 11.06
N LEU A 149 -9.61 -5.92 11.35
CA LEU A 149 -10.32 -6.02 12.63
C LEU A 149 -10.89 -7.41 12.89
N ASN A 150 -11.36 -8.10 11.85
CA ASN A 150 -11.94 -9.43 11.96
C ASN A 150 -10.86 -10.53 11.99
N ALA A 151 -9.86 -10.44 11.13
CA ALA A 151 -8.83 -11.47 10.98
C ALA A 151 -7.74 -11.39 12.06
N PHE A 152 -7.48 -10.17 12.58
CA PHE A 152 -6.43 -9.87 13.56
C PHE A 152 -6.99 -9.03 14.73
N PRO A 153 -7.96 -9.53 15.49
CA PRO A 153 -8.63 -8.75 16.54
C PRO A 153 -7.68 -8.28 17.65
N GLN A 154 -6.56 -8.96 17.87
CA GLN A 154 -5.50 -8.54 18.80
C GLN A 154 -4.88 -7.20 18.43
N HIS A 155 -4.95 -6.79 17.16
CA HIS A 155 -4.45 -5.52 16.65
C HIS A 155 -5.56 -4.46 16.45
N ALA A 156 -6.78 -4.71 16.94
CA ALA A 156 -7.90 -3.79 16.82
C ALA A 156 -7.56 -2.36 17.28
N PRO A 157 -6.90 -2.12 18.43
CA PRO A 157 -6.63 -0.76 18.88
C PRO A 157 -5.83 0.09 17.89
N ILE A 158 -4.81 -0.47 17.23
CA ILE A 158 -4.00 0.28 16.26
C ILE A 158 -4.69 0.35 14.89
N THR A 159 -5.48 -0.67 14.53
CA THR A 159 -6.29 -0.68 13.31
C THR A 159 -7.39 0.37 13.37
N GLU A 160 -8.00 0.61 14.53
CA GLU A 160 -8.97 1.69 14.73
C GLU A 160 -8.33 3.08 14.58
N VAL A 161 -7.10 3.29 15.05
CA VAL A 161 -6.34 4.52 14.79
C VAL A 161 -6.14 4.71 13.28
N ALA A 162 -5.77 3.65 12.56
CA ALA A 162 -5.57 3.68 11.11
C ALA A 162 -6.86 4.04 10.36
N LEU A 163 -7.98 3.43 10.72
CA LEU A 163 -9.29 3.70 10.13
C LEU A 163 -9.83 5.08 10.48
N ALA A 164 -9.68 5.53 11.73
CA ALA A 164 -10.08 6.87 12.14
C ALA A 164 -9.34 7.94 11.33
N LYS A 165 -8.02 7.75 11.10
CA LYS A 165 -7.23 8.64 10.23
C LYS A 165 -7.73 8.63 8.79
N LEU A 166 -8.03 7.46 8.24
CA LEU A 166 -8.51 7.32 6.87
C LEU A 166 -9.84 8.04 6.66
N ARG A 167 -10.75 7.95 7.63
CA ARG A 167 -12.08 8.56 7.62
C ARG A 167 -12.09 10.05 7.94
N GLY A 168 -10.95 10.64 8.32
CA GLY A 168 -10.90 12.00 8.86
C GLY A 168 -11.62 12.17 10.21
N ALA A 169 -11.84 11.06 10.91
CA ALA A 169 -12.52 11.03 12.21
C ALA A 169 -11.57 11.39 13.36
N ARG A 170 -12.14 11.62 14.54
CA ARG A 170 -11.36 11.82 15.75
C ARG A 170 -10.53 10.57 16.06
N ILE A 171 -9.22 10.75 16.22
CA ILE A 171 -8.33 9.66 16.59
C ILE A 171 -8.65 9.19 18.01
N PRO A 172 -8.78 7.87 18.27
CA PRO A 172 -8.97 7.33 19.61
C PRO A 172 -7.89 7.80 20.58
N SER A 173 -8.26 8.01 21.85
CA SER A 173 -7.32 8.40 22.90
C SER A 173 -6.41 7.24 23.34
N ALA A 174 -6.84 6.01 23.13
CA ALA A 174 -6.06 4.80 23.35
C ALA A 174 -5.96 4.04 22.01
N PRO A 175 -4.81 3.40 21.70
CA PRO A 175 -3.56 3.44 22.46
C PRO A 175 -2.85 4.82 22.42
N SER A 176 -1.98 5.08 23.39
CA SER A 176 -1.18 6.31 23.40
C SER A 176 -0.21 6.38 22.22
N ARG A 177 0.18 7.59 21.80
CA ARG A 177 1.13 7.78 20.68
C ARG A 177 2.50 7.10 20.93
N GLN A 178 2.88 6.93 22.18
CA GLN A 178 4.13 6.24 22.54
C GLN A 178 4.07 4.76 22.19
N GLN A 179 2.89 4.14 22.26
CA GLN A 179 2.65 2.72 21.94
C GLN A 179 2.47 2.46 20.44
N TRP A 180 2.16 3.50 19.63
CA TRP A 180 1.81 3.32 18.23
C TRP A 180 2.90 2.61 17.42
N ARG A 181 4.17 2.90 17.69
CA ARG A 181 5.30 2.31 16.96
C ARG A 181 5.32 0.78 17.13
N GLU A 182 5.31 0.35 18.37
CA GLU A 182 5.36 -1.07 18.71
C GLU A 182 4.11 -1.82 18.20
N LEU A 183 2.93 -1.25 18.45
CA LEU A 183 1.67 -1.85 18.01
C LEU A 183 1.57 -1.89 16.47
N THR A 184 2.07 -0.87 15.77
CA THR A 184 2.10 -0.87 14.31
C THR A 184 3.05 -1.94 13.77
N ALA A 185 4.27 -2.04 14.35
CA ALA A 185 5.23 -3.07 13.95
C ALA A 185 4.65 -4.47 14.17
N SER A 186 4.09 -4.74 15.37
CA SER A 186 3.47 -6.03 15.68
C SER A 186 2.31 -6.38 14.74
N ALA A 187 1.44 -5.42 14.44
CA ALA A 187 0.36 -5.64 13.50
C ALA A 187 0.86 -5.98 12.09
N MET A 188 1.88 -5.26 11.60
CA MET A 188 2.47 -5.54 10.30
C MET A 188 3.10 -6.93 10.26
N GLU A 189 3.90 -7.30 11.28
CA GLU A 189 4.58 -8.58 11.36
C GLU A 189 3.59 -9.75 11.33
N ASP A 190 2.55 -9.71 12.16
CA ASP A 190 1.54 -10.77 12.22
C ASP A 190 0.74 -10.88 10.91
N ILE A 191 0.31 -9.74 10.34
CA ILE A 191 -0.41 -9.73 9.06
C ILE A 191 0.47 -10.29 7.94
N ILE A 192 1.76 -9.92 7.89
CA ILE A 192 2.69 -10.38 6.87
C ILE A 192 2.98 -11.87 7.04
N ALA A 193 3.20 -12.34 8.27
CA ALA A 193 3.46 -13.74 8.55
C ALA A 193 2.30 -14.61 8.05
N VAL A 194 1.07 -14.30 8.46
CA VAL A 194 -0.12 -15.05 8.01
C VAL A 194 -0.37 -14.95 6.50
N ALA A 195 0.00 -13.84 5.88
CA ALA A 195 -0.15 -13.67 4.43
C ALA A 195 0.86 -14.49 3.62
N LEU A 196 1.98 -14.88 4.22
CA LEU A 196 3.07 -15.62 3.56
C LEU A 196 3.06 -17.13 3.86
N ASP A 197 2.26 -17.57 4.83
CA ASP A 197 1.97 -18.98 5.12
C ASP A 197 1.04 -19.58 4.05
#